data_f7d8f32fa10aead0369bc0d5a318b704
#
_entry.id   f7d8f32fa10aead0369bc0d5a318b704
#
_cell.length_a   1.000
_cell.length_b   1.000
_cell.length_c   1.000
_cell.angle_alpha   90.00
_cell.angle_beta   90.00
_cell.angle_gamma   90.00
#
_symmetry.space_group_name_H-M   'P 1'
#
loop_
_entity.id
_entity.type
_entity.pdbx_description
1 polymer ?
#
loop_
_entity_poly.entity_id
_entity_poly.type
_entity_poly.pdbx_seq_one_letter_code
_entity_poly.pdbx_strand_id
1 'polypeptide(L)' 'MARLGKLTAREVDVLALLVAGKRSKTIASDLGISFKTVECHRARVMEKLGCAGLFELGRAWEAAVLSNRQKMATR' A
#
# COMPACT_ATOMS: atom_id res chain seq x y z
N MET A 1 2.36 11.60 0.43
CA MET A 1 2.99 12.17 -0.30
C MET A 1 4.12 11.67 -1.19
N ALA A 2 5.30 12.30 -1.17
CA ALA A 2 6.36 11.95 -2.08
C ALA A 2 6.78 10.49 -2.01
N ARG A 3 6.66 9.89 -0.83
CA ARG A 3 7.07 8.50 -0.66
C ARG A 3 6.21 7.52 -1.42
N LEU A 4 4.93 7.82 -1.53
CA LEU A 4 4.02 6.94 -2.24
C LEU A 4 4.40 6.84 -3.71
N GLY A 5 4.95 7.91 -4.27
CA GLY A 5 5.39 7.91 -5.65
C GLY A 5 6.58 7.01 -5.94
N LYS A 6 7.24 6.52 -4.89
CA LYS A 6 8.38 5.61 -5.07
C LYS A 6 7.95 4.14 -5.19
N LEU A 7 6.68 3.86 -4.97
CA LEU A 7 6.18 2.50 -5.06
C LEU A 7 5.92 2.12 -6.50
N THR A 8 6.17 0.86 -6.81
CA THR A 8 5.78 0.33 -8.11
C THR A 8 4.27 0.11 -8.14
N ALA A 9 3.72 -0.07 -9.34
CA ALA A 9 2.28 -0.31 -9.47
C ALA A 9 1.85 -1.53 -8.66
N ARG A 10 2.63 -2.60 -8.69
CA ARG A 10 2.27 -3.80 -7.95
C ARG A 10 2.37 -3.57 -6.44
N GLU A 11 3.33 -2.77 -6.01
CA GLU A 11 3.45 -2.45 -4.59
C GLU A 11 2.26 -1.63 -4.11
N VAL A 12 1.77 -0.73 -4.95
CA VAL A 12 0.57 0.04 -4.61
C VAL A 12 -0.64 -0.89 -4.49
N ASP A 13 -0.75 -1.87 -5.40
CA ASP A 13 -1.84 -2.84 -5.33
C ASP A 13 -1.82 -3.60 -4.01
N VAL A 14 -0.64 -4.06 -3.60
CA VAL A 14 -0.49 -4.79 -2.35
C VAL A 14 -0.82 -3.88 -1.16
N LEU A 15 -0.34 -2.65 -1.20
CA LEU A 15 -0.60 -1.70 -0.13
C LEU A 15 -2.10 -1.45 0.04
N ALA A 16 -2.79 -1.23 -1.05
CA ALA A 16 -4.23 -0.96 -1.00
C ALA A 16 -4.99 -2.11 -0.34
N LEU A 17 -4.61 -3.35 -0.68
CA LEU A 17 -5.27 -4.51 -0.11
C LEU A 17 -4.91 -4.72 1.37
N LEU A 18 -3.67 -4.38 1.74
CA LEU A 18 -3.26 -4.48 3.13
C LEU A 18 -4.04 -3.53 4.01
N VAL A 19 -4.20 -2.27 3.57
CA VAL A 19 -4.94 -1.31 4.39
C VAL A 19 -6.43 -1.60 4.38
N ALA A 20 -6.91 -2.36 3.42
CA ALA A 20 -8.30 -2.83 3.40
C ALA A 20 -8.51 -3.98 4.39
N GLY A 21 -7.44 -4.45 5.03
CA GLY A 21 -7.56 -5.50 6.03
C GLY A 21 -7.38 -6.90 5.50
N LYS A 22 -6.93 -7.05 4.27
CA LYS A 22 -6.77 -8.38 3.69
C LYS A 22 -5.45 -8.99 4.11
N ARG A 23 -5.48 -10.31 4.28
CA ARG A 23 -4.28 -11.05 4.64
C ARG A 23 -3.43 -11.33 3.41
N SER A 24 -2.14 -11.57 3.63
CA SER A 24 -1.23 -11.82 2.53
C SER A 24 -1.67 -12.97 1.65
N LYS A 25 -2.26 -14.01 2.24
CA LYS A 25 -2.76 -15.14 1.48
C LYS A 25 -3.87 -14.72 0.52
N THR A 26 -4.78 -13.92 1.00
CA THR A 26 -5.89 -13.42 0.18
C THR A 26 -5.37 -12.49 -0.91
N ILE A 27 -4.42 -11.65 -0.57
CA ILE A 27 -3.82 -10.75 -1.54
C ILE A 27 -3.15 -11.54 -2.65
N ALA A 28 -2.42 -12.60 -2.29
CA ALA A 28 -1.77 -13.45 -3.28
C ALA A 28 -2.79 -14.03 -4.25
N SER A 29 -3.91 -14.51 -3.72
CA SER A 29 -4.97 -15.06 -4.53
C SER A 29 -5.60 -14.00 -5.43
N ASP A 30 -5.89 -12.84 -4.86
CA ASP A 30 -6.52 -11.74 -5.60
C ASP A 30 -5.65 -11.26 -6.75
N LEU A 31 -4.34 -11.21 -6.54
CA LEU A 31 -3.43 -10.69 -7.54
C LEU A 31 -2.83 -11.77 -8.44
N GLY A 32 -3.11 -13.04 -8.14
CA GLY A 32 -2.58 -14.14 -8.94
C GLY A 32 -1.08 -14.31 -8.80
N ILE A 33 -0.53 -14.04 -7.62
CA ILE A 33 0.89 -14.20 -7.36
C ILE A 33 1.08 -15.06 -6.12
N SER A 34 2.33 -15.47 -5.86
CA SER A 34 2.59 -16.35 -4.74
C SER A 34 2.58 -15.57 -3.42
N PHE A 35 2.31 -16.30 -2.34
CA PHE A 35 2.35 -15.73 -0.99
C PHE A 35 3.72 -15.10 -0.71
N LYS A 36 4.77 -15.79 -1.13
CA LYS A 36 6.12 -15.29 -0.91
C LYS A 36 6.33 -13.96 -1.61
N THR A 37 5.81 -13.83 -2.83
CA THR A 37 5.92 -12.58 -3.58
C THR A 37 5.19 -11.45 -2.86
N VAL A 38 4.02 -11.74 -2.30
CA VAL A 38 3.28 -10.74 -1.53
C VAL A 38 4.10 -10.27 -0.34
N GLU A 39 4.73 -11.21 0.36
CA GLU A 39 5.55 -10.86 1.52
C GLU A 39 6.74 -9.99 1.11
N CYS A 40 7.32 -10.25 -0.04
CA CYS A 40 8.38 -9.41 -0.57
C CYS A 40 7.90 -8.00 -0.85
N HIS A 41 6.76 -7.88 -1.51
CA HIS A 41 6.19 -6.56 -1.82
C HIS A 41 5.84 -5.82 -0.55
N ARG A 42 5.26 -6.54 0.41
CA ARG A 42 4.89 -5.93 1.69
C ARG A 42 6.11 -5.36 2.40
N ALA A 43 7.18 -6.12 2.45
CA ALA A 43 8.40 -5.65 3.10
C ALA A 43 8.95 -4.41 2.42
N ARG A 44 8.94 -4.40 1.09
CA ARG A 44 9.43 -3.25 0.35
C ARG A 44 8.56 -2.02 0.54
N VAL A 45 7.25 -2.21 0.58
CA VAL A 45 6.34 -1.10 0.82
C VAL A 45 6.64 -0.46 2.18
N MET A 46 6.76 -1.30 3.21
CA MET A 46 7.01 -0.79 4.55
C MET A 46 8.37 -0.09 4.64
N GLU A 47 9.36 -0.64 3.97
CA GLU A 47 10.67 -0.03 3.93
C GLU A 47 10.65 1.32 3.22
N LYS A 48 10.00 1.38 2.08
CA LYS A 48 9.96 2.61 1.28
C LYS A 48 9.17 3.72 1.98
N LEU A 49 8.14 3.35 2.72
CA LEU A 49 7.33 4.34 3.44
C LEU A 49 7.87 4.64 4.82
N GLY A 50 8.88 3.90 5.26
CA GLY A 50 9.44 4.10 6.60
C GLY A 50 8.50 3.72 7.70
N CYS A 51 7.60 2.75 7.46
CA CYS A 51 6.62 2.33 8.44
C CYS A 51 7.10 1.12 9.22
N ALA A 52 6.81 1.10 10.50
CA ALA A 52 7.20 -0.02 11.35
C ALA A 52 6.11 -1.07 11.46
N GLY A 53 4.88 -0.74 11.11
CA GLY A 53 3.78 -1.69 11.21
C GLY A 53 2.57 -1.26 10.40
N LEU A 54 1.54 -2.12 10.41
CA LEU A 54 0.35 -1.89 9.61
C LEU A 54 -0.40 -0.62 10.01
N PHE A 55 -0.34 -0.28 11.28
CA PHE A 55 -1.04 0.92 11.75
C PHE A 55 -0.47 2.17 11.08
N GLU A 56 0.84 2.29 11.07
CA GLU A 56 1.49 3.44 10.44
C GLU A 56 1.29 3.40 8.93
N LEU A 57 1.29 2.21 8.36
CA LEU A 57 1.06 2.05 6.93
C LEU A 57 -0.33 2.56 6.54
N GLY A 58 -1.33 2.22 7.35
CA GLY A 58 -2.69 2.68 7.11
C GLY A 58 -2.80 4.19 7.18
N ARG A 59 -2.11 4.80 8.12
CA ARG A 59 -2.13 6.25 8.26
C ARG A 59 -1.49 6.93 7.07
N ALA A 60 -0.39 6.37 6.59
CA ALA A 60 0.30 6.93 5.42
C ALA A 60 -0.60 6.85 4.20
N TRP A 61 -1.30 5.74 4.04
CA TRP A 61 -2.23 5.55 2.93
C TRP A 61 -3.37 6.55 2.98
N GLU A 62 -3.96 6.71 4.16
CA GLU A 62 -5.06 7.65 4.34
C GLU A 62 -4.66 9.07 3.99
N ALA A 63 -3.48 9.48 4.45
CA ALA A 63 -3.00 10.82 4.17
C ALA A 63 -2.84 11.04 2.68
N ALA A 64 -2.32 10.04 1.96
CA ALA A 64 -2.13 10.15 0.53
C ALA A 64 -3.46 10.21 -0.20
N VAL A 65 -4.42 9.39 0.22
CA VAL A 65 -5.74 9.35 -0.41
C VAL A 65 -6.48 10.66 -0.19
N LEU A 66 -6.44 11.18 1.04
CA LEU A 66 -7.10 12.44 1.34
C LEU A 66 -6.50 13.59 0.56
N SER A 67 -5.18 13.59 0.42
CA SER A 67 -4.51 14.62 -0.35
C SER A 67 -4.97 14.59 -1.81
N ASN A 68 -5.08 13.40 -2.37
CA ASN A 68 -5.57 13.25 -3.74
C ASN A 68 -7.00 13.72 -3.89
N ARG A 69 -7.84 13.39 -2.93
CA ARG A 69 -9.23 13.81 -2.97
C ARG A 69 -9.37 15.32 -2.95
N GLN A 70 -8.57 15.97 -2.13
CA GLN A 70 -8.61 17.42 -2.05
C GLN A 70 -8.20 18.04 -3.38
N LYS A 71 -7.21 17.48 -4.01
CA LYS A 71 -6.79 17.98 -5.32
C LYS A 71 -7.91 17.87 -6.33
N MET A 72 -8.63 16.77 -6.31
CA MET A 72 -9.72 16.58 -7.25
C MET A 72 -10.90 17.47 -6.92
N ALA A 73 -11.13 17.72 -5.64
CA ALA A 73 -12.26 18.50 -5.21
C ALA A 73 -12.10 19.99 -5.54
N THR A 74 -10.89 20.45 -5.71
CA THR A 74 -10.65 21.87 -5.97
C THR A 74 -10.81 22.23 -7.44
N ARG A 75 -11.19 21.31 -8.29
CA ARG A 75 -11.36 21.60 -9.72
C ARG A 75 -12.74 22.13 -10.06
#